data_cc9bd15f07dab8c812ebadf3c11a32a9
#
_entry.id   cc9bd15f07dab8c812ebadf3c11a32a9
#
_cell.length_a   1.000
_cell.length_b   1.000
_cell.length_c   1.000
_cell.angle_alpha   90.00
_cell.angle_beta   90.00
_cell.angle_gamma   90.00
#
_symmetry.space_group_name_H-M   'P 1'
#
loop_
_entity.id
_entity.type
_entity.pdbx_description
1 polymer ?
#
loop_
_entity_poly.entity_id
_entity_poly.type
_entity_poly.pdbx_seq_one_letter_code
_entity_poly.pdbx_strand_id
1 'polypeptide(L)'
;HFCYTFVNLRIYSLNIENKATDRICNLFKKSSCNDILEMPIAKFLNRYGWGEIGLSYFTVNLIIILLFPNHIYEYLPIISIIVSPYIIWSIWYQKYKAKNWCSLCLIVQIILFLQVIISILDSSIQEVNLQAIVPPIMYLITVLLVHKIIDIIKEALSAKDWKAKLTLLKYQKEIIDKLFESQELYDISTNTSKIVFGNEDANYTLTIFSNPYCNPCAKMHERISSLLNSGCKIQYIFTYFSEDLSNINRLFIAAYLKYGKEKTWNLLTEWYSGGKNQKEKFFDKELEINDKNIEEEFRHHENWKRISGFNATPTLLFNGKKLPEAYNLDDIIYIINNGL
;
A
#
# COMPACT_ATOMS: atom_id res chain seq x y z
N HIS A 1 28.42 -11.74 -2.10
CA HIS A 1 27.99 -12.53 -0.93
C HIS A 1 28.03 -11.71 0.38
N PHE A 2 29.06 -10.86 0.59
CA PHE A 2 29.21 -10.07 1.82
C PHE A 2 28.15 -8.98 2.00
N CYS A 3 27.85 -8.16 0.97
CA CYS A 3 26.76 -7.21 0.99
C CYS A 3 25.41 -7.88 1.32
N TYR A 4 25.21 -9.08 0.80
CA TYR A 4 24.00 -9.87 1.05
C TYR A 4 23.86 -10.29 2.52
N THR A 5 24.95 -10.57 3.22
CA THR A 5 24.93 -10.96 4.64
C THR A 5 24.56 -9.78 5.56
N PHE A 6 25.07 -8.58 5.28
CA PHE A 6 24.73 -7.37 6.04
C PHE A 6 23.30 -6.88 5.79
N VAL A 7 22.84 -6.94 4.54
CA VAL A 7 21.44 -6.66 4.19
C VAL A 7 20.52 -7.65 4.91
N ASN A 8 20.87 -8.95 4.94
CA ASN A 8 20.09 -9.95 5.65
C ASN A 8 20.09 -9.76 7.17
N LEU A 9 21.21 -9.35 7.78
CA LEU A 9 21.28 -9.00 9.21
C LEU A 9 20.28 -7.89 9.56
N ARG A 10 20.17 -6.89 8.69
CA ARG A 10 19.25 -5.76 8.92
C ARG A 10 17.80 -6.11 8.60
N ILE A 11 17.57 -6.93 7.59
CA ILE A 11 16.24 -7.50 7.28
C ILE A 11 15.74 -8.33 8.45
N TYR A 12 16.62 -9.11 9.11
CA TYR A 12 16.27 -9.87 10.31
C TYR A 12 15.87 -8.97 11.48
N SER A 13 16.61 -7.88 11.71
CA SER A 13 16.25 -6.88 12.74
C SER A 13 14.94 -6.12 12.44
N LEU A 14 14.41 -6.23 11.23
CA LEU A 14 13.12 -5.68 10.79
C LEU A 14 11.98 -6.72 10.87
N ASN A 15 12.19 -7.87 11.54
CA ASN A 15 11.24 -8.98 11.63
C ASN A 15 10.76 -9.54 10.26
N ILE A 16 11.58 -9.43 9.21
CA ILE A 16 11.31 -10.09 7.95
C ILE A 16 11.86 -11.51 8.04
N GLU A 17 10.98 -12.50 8.14
CA GLU A 17 11.33 -13.92 8.14
C GLU A 17 12.10 -14.31 6.88
N ASN A 18 13.37 -14.61 7.04
CA ASN A 18 14.21 -15.15 5.97
C ASN A 18 14.84 -16.48 6.42
N LYS A 19 14.34 -17.59 5.88
CA LYS A 19 14.77 -18.96 6.21
C LYS A 19 16.28 -19.18 6.12
N ALA A 20 16.99 -18.47 5.26
CA ALA A 20 18.44 -18.58 5.11
C ALA A 20 19.18 -17.91 6.28
N THR A 21 18.70 -16.74 6.72
CA THR A 21 19.26 -16.00 7.85
C THR A 21 19.00 -16.73 9.16
N ASP A 22 17.82 -17.32 9.33
CA ASP A 22 17.46 -18.11 10.51
C ASP A 22 18.36 -19.33 10.68
N ARG A 23 18.70 -20.04 9.59
CA ARG A 23 19.65 -21.17 9.63
C ARG A 23 21.03 -20.75 10.11
N ILE A 24 21.53 -19.60 9.67
CA ILE A 24 22.85 -19.10 10.07
C ILE A 24 22.83 -18.56 11.51
N CYS A 25 21.77 -17.84 11.89
CA CYS A 25 21.61 -17.32 13.25
C CYS A 25 21.49 -18.44 14.30
N ASN A 26 20.89 -19.56 13.92
CA ASN A 26 20.70 -20.73 14.83
C ASN A 26 21.86 -21.74 14.81
N LEU A 27 23.02 -21.42 14.23
CA LEU A 27 24.19 -22.27 14.23
C LEU A 27 24.72 -22.59 15.67
N PHE A 28 24.49 -21.68 16.62
CA PHE A 28 24.84 -21.90 18.04
C PHE A 28 23.57 -21.98 18.88
N LYS A 29 23.51 -22.99 19.79
CA LYS A 29 22.35 -23.28 20.67
C LYS A 29 21.84 -22.12 21.55
N LYS A 30 22.57 -21.00 21.66
CA LYS A 30 22.24 -19.78 22.42
C LYS A 30 22.48 -18.54 21.59
N SER A 31 22.20 -18.56 20.30
CA SER A 31 22.39 -17.38 19.43
C SER A 31 21.06 -16.67 19.23
N SER A 32 20.98 -15.41 19.65
CA SER A 32 19.91 -14.49 19.31
C SER A 32 20.53 -13.26 18.64
N CYS A 33 20.48 -13.25 17.31
CA CYS A 33 21.02 -12.11 16.55
C CYS A 33 20.22 -10.83 16.82
N ASN A 34 18.90 -10.94 17.03
CA ASN A 34 18.03 -9.80 17.28
C ASN A 34 18.34 -9.11 18.61
N ASP A 35 18.52 -9.88 19.69
CA ASP A 35 18.77 -9.30 21.02
C ASP A 35 20.03 -8.44 21.05
N ILE A 36 21.06 -8.83 20.28
CA ILE A 36 22.32 -8.08 20.23
C ILE A 36 22.17 -6.81 19.38
N LEU A 37 21.42 -6.87 18.29
CA LEU A 37 21.26 -5.74 17.35
C LEU A 37 20.30 -4.65 17.85
N GLU A 38 19.37 -4.99 18.73
CA GLU A 38 18.38 -4.06 19.28
C GLU A 38 18.89 -3.32 20.54
N MET A 39 19.97 -3.78 21.15
CA MET A 39 20.53 -3.11 22.32
C MET A 39 20.96 -1.67 22.02
N PRO A 40 20.73 -0.71 22.94
CA PRO A 40 21.12 0.70 22.73
C PRO A 40 22.61 0.89 22.37
N ILE A 41 23.47 0.04 22.93
CA ILE A 41 24.92 0.08 22.69
C ILE A 41 25.31 -0.49 21.30
N ALA A 42 24.37 -1.18 20.61
CA ALA A 42 24.56 -1.57 19.23
C ALA A 42 24.44 -0.39 18.24
N LYS A 43 24.27 0.83 18.75
CA LYS A 43 24.21 2.07 17.96
C LYS A 43 25.40 2.98 18.28
N PHE A 44 26.14 3.34 17.25
CA PHE A 44 27.15 4.41 17.34
C PHE A 44 26.45 5.77 17.47
N LEU A 45 26.87 6.57 18.46
CA LEU A 45 26.25 7.86 18.80
C LEU A 45 24.73 7.77 19.04
N ASN A 46 24.23 6.65 19.55
CA ASN A 46 22.79 6.38 19.76
C ASN A 46 21.91 6.53 18.50
N ARG A 47 22.51 6.63 17.32
CA ARG A 47 21.80 6.87 16.05
C ARG A 47 22.09 5.82 14.99
N TYR A 48 23.36 5.61 14.67
CA TYR A 48 23.78 4.71 13.58
C TYR A 48 24.03 3.31 14.08
N GLY A 49 23.34 2.31 13.53
CA GLY A 49 23.59 0.91 13.89
C GLY A 49 24.95 0.42 13.39
N TRP A 50 25.66 -0.39 14.20
CA TRP A 50 26.92 -1.00 13.77
C TRP A 50 26.77 -1.81 12.48
N GLY A 51 25.58 -2.40 12.24
CA GLY A 51 25.26 -3.07 10.97
C GLY A 51 25.22 -2.11 9.77
N GLU A 52 24.77 -0.87 9.95
CA GLU A 52 24.76 0.17 8.92
C GLU A 52 26.17 0.62 8.54
N ILE A 53 27.02 0.82 9.57
CA ILE A 53 28.43 1.15 9.40
C ILE A 53 29.16 0.01 8.69
N GLY A 54 28.93 -1.23 9.11
CA GLY A 54 29.54 -2.41 8.49
C GLY A 54 29.07 -2.60 7.03
N LEU A 55 27.77 -2.43 6.73
CA LEU A 55 27.27 -2.48 5.36
C LEU A 55 27.92 -1.42 4.48
N SER A 56 28.05 -0.21 5.00
CA SER A 56 28.71 0.90 4.30
C SER A 56 30.18 0.61 4.02
N TYR A 57 30.87 0.04 5.01
CA TYR A 57 32.26 -0.38 4.88
C TYR A 57 32.46 -1.37 3.73
N PHE A 58 31.71 -2.46 3.72
CA PHE A 58 31.86 -3.45 2.65
C PHE A 58 31.39 -2.97 1.29
N THR A 59 30.36 -2.11 1.24
CA THR A 59 29.87 -1.51 0.00
C THR A 59 30.92 -0.62 -0.65
N VAL A 60 31.53 0.28 0.13
CA VAL A 60 32.56 1.19 -0.37
C VAL A 60 33.79 0.38 -0.83
N ASN A 61 34.27 -0.58 -0.03
CA ASN A 61 35.39 -1.43 -0.44
C ASN A 61 35.08 -2.17 -1.75
N LEU A 62 33.87 -2.69 -1.93
CA LEU A 62 33.45 -3.36 -3.16
C LEU A 62 33.48 -2.39 -4.35
N ILE A 63 32.95 -1.17 -4.18
CA ILE A 63 32.95 -0.15 -5.23
C ILE A 63 34.38 0.19 -5.64
N ILE A 64 35.27 0.36 -4.66
CA ILE A 64 36.68 0.69 -4.95
C ILE A 64 37.39 -0.46 -5.65
N ILE A 65 37.18 -1.72 -5.23
CA ILE A 65 37.76 -2.90 -5.90
C ILE A 65 37.29 -2.97 -7.35
N LEU A 66 36.02 -2.65 -7.64
CA LEU A 66 35.47 -2.76 -8.99
C LEU A 66 35.85 -1.60 -9.90
N LEU A 67 35.91 -0.38 -9.38
CA LEU A 67 36.12 0.82 -10.19
C LEU A 67 37.58 1.30 -10.18
N PHE A 68 38.30 1.08 -9.07
CA PHE A 68 39.65 1.59 -8.84
C PHE A 68 40.57 0.51 -8.23
N PRO A 69 40.76 -0.63 -8.89
CA PRO A 69 41.47 -1.79 -8.32
C PRO A 69 42.91 -1.47 -7.86
N ASN A 70 43.60 -0.55 -8.53
CA ASN A 70 44.97 -0.20 -8.20
C ASN A 70 45.10 0.63 -6.91
N HIS A 71 44.04 1.34 -6.51
CA HIS A 71 44.08 2.21 -5.32
C HIS A 71 43.72 1.46 -4.02
N ILE A 72 43.19 0.24 -4.09
CA ILE A 72 42.80 -0.51 -2.90
C ILE A 72 43.99 -0.81 -2.00
N TYR A 73 45.15 -1.07 -2.58
CA TYR A 73 46.38 -1.38 -1.86
C TYR A 73 46.96 -0.21 -1.07
N GLU A 74 46.58 1.04 -1.41
CA GLU A 74 47.08 2.25 -0.76
C GLU A 74 46.36 2.50 0.58
N TYR A 75 45.04 2.32 0.65
CA TYR A 75 44.25 2.70 1.83
C TYR A 75 43.69 1.50 2.62
N LEU A 76 43.57 0.30 2.02
CA LEU A 76 43.03 -0.88 2.70
C LEU A 76 43.83 -1.26 3.95
N PRO A 77 45.17 -1.20 3.98
CA PRO A 77 45.94 -1.44 5.19
C PRO A 77 45.62 -0.44 6.30
N ILE A 78 45.54 0.85 5.97
CA ILE A 78 45.27 1.92 6.94
C ILE A 78 43.88 1.72 7.57
N ILE A 79 42.85 1.50 6.74
CA ILE A 79 41.48 1.29 7.21
C ILE A 79 41.36 0.00 8.02
N SER A 80 42.08 -1.07 7.63
CA SER A 80 42.08 -2.33 8.38
C SER A 80 42.64 -2.16 9.80
N ILE A 81 43.69 -1.34 9.96
CA ILE A 81 44.24 -1.01 11.28
C ILE A 81 43.25 -0.18 12.09
N ILE A 82 42.58 0.81 11.46
CA ILE A 82 41.57 1.65 12.13
C ILE A 82 40.36 0.83 12.61
N VAL A 83 39.95 -0.20 11.87
CA VAL A 83 38.80 -1.07 12.19
C VAL A 83 39.19 -2.17 13.18
N SER A 84 40.50 -2.51 13.35
CA SER A 84 40.93 -3.60 14.22
C SER A 84 40.45 -3.50 15.68
N PRO A 85 40.36 -2.32 16.35
CA PRO A 85 39.84 -2.21 17.70
C PRO A 85 38.38 -2.64 17.81
N TYR A 86 37.60 -2.46 16.75
CA TYR A 86 36.22 -2.91 16.73
C TYR A 86 36.09 -4.44 16.81
N ILE A 87 37.00 -5.21 16.23
CA ILE A 87 37.02 -6.67 16.30
C ILE A 87 37.10 -7.12 17.75
N ILE A 88 38.06 -6.53 18.49
CA ILE A 88 38.31 -6.88 19.92
C ILE A 88 37.11 -6.46 20.76
N TRP A 89 36.62 -5.22 20.56
CA TRP A 89 35.46 -4.69 21.27
C TRP A 89 34.20 -5.55 21.03
N SER A 90 33.93 -5.94 19.80
CA SER A 90 32.76 -6.74 19.45
C SER A 90 32.75 -8.12 20.11
N ILE A 91 33.88 -8.81 20.09
CA ILE A 91 34.05 -10.12 20.76
C ILE A 91 33.88 -9.99 22.28
N TRP A 92 34.54 -8.98 22.87
CA TRP A 92 34.44 -8.72 24.31
C TRP A 92 32.98 -8.40 24.70
N TYR A 93 32.29 -7.58 23.92
CA TYR A 93 30.91 -7.21 24.16
C TYR A 93 29.97 -8.42 24.14
N GLN A 94 30.06 -9.27 23.11
CA GLN A 94 29.26 -10.47 22.99
C GLN A 94 29.50 -11.43 24.19
N LYS A 95 30.72 -11.57 24.61
CA LYS A 95 31.08 -12.49 25.72
C LYS A 95 30.65 -11.97 27.08
N TYR A 96 30.94 -10.72 27.41
CA TYR A 96 30.80 -10.20 28.78
C TYR A 96 29.54 -9.39 29.04
N LYS A 97 29.04 -8.64 28.03
CA LYS A 97 27.87 -7.76 28.19
C LYS A 97 26.58 -8.40 27.67
N ALA A 98 26.57 -8.84 26.45
CA ALA A 98 25.38 -9.45 25.84
C ALA A 98 25.16 -10.87 26.36
N LYS A 99 26.24 -11.58 26.76
CA LYS A 99 26.23 -13.00 27.17
C LYS A 99 25.58 -13.92 26.13
N ASN A 100 25.47 -13.47 24.92
CA ASN A 100 24.93 -14.15 23.76
C ASN A 100 25.90 -14.00 22.59
N TRP A 101 25.98 -15.03 21.74
CA TRP A 101 26.82 -15.02 20.57
C TRP A 101 25.99 -14.81 19.31
N CYS A 102 26.42 -13.90 18.47
CA CYS A 102 25.83 -13.67 17.14
C CYS A 102 26.71 -14.33 16.09
N SER A 103 26.23 -15.41 15.48
CA SER A 103 27.00 -16.18 14.48
C SER A 103 27.40 -15.30 13.27
N LEU A 104 26.49 -14.44 12.81
CA LEU A 104 26.76 -13.52 11.70
C LEU A 104 27.81 -12.47 12.09
N CYS A 105 27.74 -11.93 13.31
CA CYS A 105 28.74 -11.00 13.80
C CYS A 105 30.13 -11.63 13.86
N LEU A 106 30.21 -12.91 14.31
CA LEU A 106 31.48 -13.65 14.38
C LEU A 106 32.07 -13.88 12.97
N ILE A 107 31.27 -14.24 11.98
CA ILE A 107 31.71 -14.39 10.60
C ILE A 107 32.33 -13.07 10.09
N VAL A 108 31.68 -11.95 10.36
CA VAL A 108 32.21 -10.62 10.01
C VAL A 108 33.54 -10.34 10.70
N GLN A 109 33.66 -10.66 12.00
CA GLN A 109 34.92 -10.48 12.75
C GLN A 109 36.07 -11.31 12.14
N ILE A 110 35.79 -12.56 11.77
CA ILE A 110 36.78 -13.43 11.11
C ILE A 110 37.29 -12.79 9.82
N ILE A 111 36.39 -12.22 9.03
CA ILE A 111 36.77 -11.59 7.76
C ILE A 111 37.58 -10.33 7.96
N LEU A 112 37.16 -9.46 8.89
CA LEU A 112 37.90 -8.26 9.24
C LEU A 112 39.31 -8.65 9.77
N PHE A 113 39.39 -9.72 10.59
CA PHE A 113 40.65 -10.21 11.09
C PHE A 113 41.58 -10.73 9.98
N LEU A 114 41.06 -11.54 9.05
CA LEU A 114 41.82 -11.99 7.88
C LEU A 114 42.29 -10.82 7.00
N GLN A 115 41.47 -9.80 6.85
CA GLN A 115 41.81 -8.58 6.12
C GLN A 115 42.99 -7.84 6.79
N VAL A 116 43.00 -7.73 8.13
CA VAL A 116 44.12 -7.14 8.90
C VAL A 116 45.40 -7.95 8.69
N ILE A 117 45.31 -9.29 8.75
CA ILE A 117 46.49 -10.15 8.51
C ILE A 117 47.06 -9.92 7.12
N ILE A 118 46.22 -9.95 6.08
CA ILE A 118 46.64 -9.71 4.69
C ILE A 118 47.30 -8.35 4.58
N SER A 119 46.71 -7.31 5.19
CA SER A 119 47.25 -5.94 5.16
C SER A 119 48.61 -5.80 5.86
N ILE A 120 48.90 -6.61 6.87
CA ILE A 120 50.21 -6.62 7.58
C ILE A 120 51.24 -7.38 6.74
N LEU A 121 50.85 -8.46 6.08
CA LEU A 121 51.74 -9.29 5.25
C LEU A 121 52.13 -8.60 3.95
N ASP A 122 51.24 -7.80 3.39
CA ASP A 122 51.46 -7.01 2.19
C ASP A 122 52.10 -5.65 2.57
N SER A 123 53.40 -5.69 2.90
CA SER A 123 54.21 -4.58 3.47
C SER A 123 54.35 -3.34 2.55
N SER A 124 53.58 -3.18 1.51
CA SER A 124 53.57 -2.06 0.59
C SER A 124 52.74 -0.88 1.12
N ILE A 125 53.17 -0.29 2.24
CA ILE A 125 52.67 1.04 2.62
C ILE A 125 53.25 2.04 1.65
N GLN A 126 52.52 2.35 0.59
CA GLN A 126 52.87 3.39 -0.36
C GLN A 126 52.63 4.77 0.26
N GLU A 127 53.32 5.78 -0.21
CA GLU A 127 53.16 7.15 0.25
C GLU A 127 51.71 7.59 0.11
N VAL A 128 51.15 8.10 1.20
CA VAL A 128 49.77 8.60 1.25
C VAL A 128 49.60 9.81 0.32
N ASN A 129 48.99 9.61 -0.81
CA ASN A 129 48.69 10.69 -1.76
C ASN A 129 47.41 11.47 -1.34
N LEU A 130 47.23 12.68 -1.85
CA LEU A 130 46.02 13.52 -1.63
C LEU A 130 44.71 12.79 -1.99
N GLN A 131 44.79 11.80 -2.88
CA GLN A 131 43.66 10.91 -3.25
C GLN A 131 43.19 10.02 -2.09
N ALA A 132 43.95 9.84 -1.02
CA ALA A 132 43.60 9.09 0.16
C ALA A 132 42.43 9.70 0.97
N ILE A 133 42.02 10.94 0.67
CA ILE A 133 40.86 11.61 1.28
C ILE A 133 39.52 11.09 0.71
N VAL A 134 39.52 10.57 -0.52
CA VAL A 134 38.29 10.13 -1.22
C VAL A 134 37.57 8.97 -0.49
N PRO A 135 38.24 7.88 -0.08
CA PRO A 135 37.58 6.77 0.62
C PRO A 135 36.86 7.19 1.93
N PRO A 136 37.46 7.95 2.85
CA PRO A 136 36.76 8.42 4.05
C PRO A 136 35.49 9.21 3.74
N ILE A 137 35.49 10.05 2.72
CA ILE A 137 34.30 10.78 2.29
C ILE A 137 33.25 9.81 1.73
N MET A 138 33.64 8.82 0.92
CA MET A 138 32.75 7.78 0.41
C MET A 138 32.11 6.98 1.56
N TYR A 139 32.86 6.60 2.59
CA TYR A 139 32.32 5.92 3.75
C TYR A 139 31.28 6.78 4.46
N LEU A 140 31.55 8.05 4.72
CA LEU A 140 30.63 8.97 5.38
C LEU A 140 29.31 9.10 4.58
N ILE A 141 29.42 9.38 3.29
CA ILE A 141 28.23 9.50 2.42
C ILE A 141 27.45 8.20 2.41
N THR A 142 28.12 7.06 2.29
CA THR A 142 27.43 5.74 2.22
C THR A 142 26.76 5.40 3.54
N VAL A 143 27.34 5.72 4.70
CA VAL A 143 26.68 5.54 6.00
C VAL A 143 25.39 6.36 6.08
N LEU A 144 25.43 7.62 5.65
CA LEU A 144 24.25 8.49 5.65
C LEU A 144 23.16 7.97 4.70
N LEU A 145 23.55 7.52 3.50
CA LEU A 145 22.62 6.95 2.52
C LEU A 145 21.98 5.64 3.02
N VAL A 146 22.80 4.72 3.54
CA VAL A 146 22.33 3.44 4.09
C VAL A 146 21.37 3.68 5.24
N HIS A 147 21.69 4.60 6.15
CA HIS A 147 20.81 4.97 7.27
C HIS A 147 19.46 5.48 6.77
N LYS A 148 19.44 6.41 5.82
CA LYS A 148 18.20 6.94 5.21
C LYS A 148 17.39 5.86 4.52
N ILE A 149 18.03 4.99 3.72
CA ILE A 149 17.35 3.87 3.03
C ILE A 149 16.70 2.93 4.05
N ILE A 150 17.41 2.61 5.13
CA ILE A 150 16.88 1.73 6.20
C ILE A 150 15.69 2.39 6.91
N ASP A 151 15.72 3.70 7.17
CA ASP A 151 14.60 4.41 7.77
C ASP A 151 13.36 4.40 6.87
N ILE A 152 13.54 4.65 5.56
CA ILE A 152 12.44 4.55 4.57
C ILE A 152 11.85 3.13 4.53
N ILE A 153 12.71 2.10 4.55
CA ILE A 153 12.23 0.70 4.56
C ILE A 153 11.44 0.41 5.84
N LYS A 154 11.91 0.86 7.00
CA LYS A 154 11.21 0.68 8.28
C LYS A 154 9.84 1.35 8.26
N GLU A 155 9.79 2.59 7.77
CA GLU A 155 8.52 3.34 7.65
C GLU A 155 7.54 2.62 6.73
N ALA A 156 8.01 2.16 5.55
CA ALA A 156 7.18 1.42 4.62
C ALA A 156 6.66 0.09 5.20
N LEU A 157 7.48 -0.63 5.95
CA LEU A 157 7.08 -1.88 6.62
C LEU A 157 6.09 -1.63 7.75
N SER A 158 6.34 -0.61 8.58
CA SER A 158 5.42 -0.24 9.65
C SER A 158 4.06 0.21 9.09
N ALA A 159 4.04 0.99 8.01
CA ALA A 159 2.82 1.39 7.32
C ALA A 159 2.02 0.16 6.82
N LYS A 160 2.70 -0.86 6.28
CA LYS A 160 2.06 -2.12 5.87
C LYS A 160 1.42 -2.85 7.05
N ASP A 161 2.12 -2.93 8.17
CA ASP A 161 1.64 -3.57 9.41
C ASP A 161 0.42 -2.83 9.99
N TRP A 162 0.48 -1.49 10.05
CA TRP A 162 -0.64 -0.68 10.48
C TRP A 162 -1.84 -0.81 9.56
N LYS A 163 -1.62 -0.87 8.25
CA LYS A 163 -2.69 -1.11 7.28
C LYS A 163 -3.36 -2.47 7.50
N ALA A 164 -2.59 -3.53 7.76
CA ALA A 164 -3.14 -4.85 8.05
C ALA A 164 -3.96 -4.85 9.35
N LYS A 165 -3.45 -4.24 10.43
CA LYS A 165 -4.17 -4.11 11.71
C LYS A 165 -5.45 -3.29 11.55
N LEU A 166 -5.39 -2.16 10.81
CA LEU A 166 -6.56 -1.34 10.52
C LEU A 166 -7.61 -2.12 9.73
N THR A 167 -7.20 -2.93 8.75
CA THR A 167 -8.11 -3.77 7.98
C THR A 167 -8.82 -4.79 8.87
N LEU A 168 -8.12 -5.44 9.79
CA LEU A 168 -8.73 -6.38 10.74
C LEU A 168 -9.77 -5.70 11.64
N LEU A 169 -9.48 -4.49 12.15
CA LEU A 169 -10.41 -3.72 12.97
C LEU A 169 -11.61 -3.25 12.14
N LYS A 170 -11.37 -2.78 10.93
CA LYS A 170 -12.36 -2.20 10.03
C LYS A 170 -13.51 -3.16 9.70
N TYR A 171 -13.21 -4.46 9.61
CA TYR A 171 -14.21 -5.48 9.29
C TYR A 171 -14.81 -6.19 10.51
N GLN A 172 -14.57 -5.67 11.72
CA GLN A 172 -15.32 -6.13 12.90
C GLN A 172 -16.75 -5.57 12.84
N LYS A 173 -17.74 -6.46 12.97
CA LYS A 173 -19.16 -6.10 12.86
C LYS A 173 -19.55 -4.93 13.78
N GLU A 174 -19.09 -4.94 15.02
CA GLU A 174 -19.36 -3.87 15.98
C GLU A 174 -18.86 -2.50 15.52
N ILE A 175 -17.72 -2.47 14.82
CA ILE A 175 -17.15 -1.21 14.29
C ILE A 175 -17.93 -0.76 13.05
N ILE A 176 -18.28 -1.71 12.17
CA ILE A 176 -19.14 -1.44 11.01
C ILE A 176 -20.45 -0.81 11.49
N ASP A 177 -21.15 -1.49 12.39
CA ASP A 177 -22.45 -1.04 12.88
C ASP A 177 -22.37 0.36 13.48
N LYS A 178 -21.41 0.62 14.39
CA LYS A 178 -21.24 1.93 15.03
C LYS A 178 -20.90 3.04 14.05
N LEU A 179 -20.01 2.78 13.09
CA LEU A 179 -19.62 3.79 12.10
C LEU A 179 -20.80 4.13 11.17
N PHE A 180 -21.59 3.13 10.78
CA PHE A 180 -22.79 3.37 9.98
C PHE A 180 -23.93 3.97 10.80
N GLU A 181 -24.11 3.62 12.07
CA GLU A 181 -25.10 4.24 12.96
C GLU A 181 -24.90 5.75 13.07
N SER A 182 -23.66 6.21 13.07
CA SER A 182 -23.33 7.64 13.16
C SER A 182 -23.62 8.43 11.88
N GLN A 183 -23.90 7.75 10.75
CA GLN A 183 -24.18 8.41 9.48
C GLN A 183 -25.64 8.82 9.35
N GLU A 184 -25.87 9.90 8.63
CA GLU A 184 -27.20 10.38 8.29
C GLU A 184 -27.93 9.35 7.41
N LEU A 185 -29.21 9.14 7.70
CA LEU A 185 -30.09 8.23 6.98
C LEU A 185 -30.88 9.01 5.92
N TYR A 186 -30.79 8.54 4.68
CA TYR A 186 -31.51 9.08 3.54
C TYR A 186 -32.59 8.12 3.10
N ASP A 187 -33.71 8.65 2.60
CA ASP A 187 -34.78 7.82 2.02
C ASP A 187 -34.31 7.14 0.74
N ILE A 188 -34.43 5.82 0.71
CA ILE A 188 -34.13 4.95 -0.41
C ILE A 188 -35.36 4.09 -0.81
N SER A 189 -36.54 4.54 -0.45
CA SER A 189 -37.79 3.86 -0.80
C SER A 189 -38.05 3.89 -2.30
N THR A 190 -39.05 3.13 -2.75
CA THR A 190 -39.51 3.15 -4.14
C THR A 190 -40.09 4.51 -4.57
N ASN A 191 -40.47 5.37 -3.60
CA ASN A 191 -40.85 6.77 -3.87
C ASN A 191 -39.64 7.65 -4.22
N THR A 192 -38.42 7.22 -3.87
CA THR A 192 -37.19 7.89 -4.24
C THR A 192 -36.70 7.46 -5.63
N SER A 193 -36.69 6.18 -5.90
CA SER A 193 -36.39 5.62 -7.22
C SER A 193 -36.86 4.18 -7.35
N LYS A 194 -37.56 3.92 -8.46
CA LYS A 194 -37.97 2.60 -8.89
C LYS A 194 -36.88 1.85 -9.68
N ILE A 195 -35.77 2.52 -9.98
CA ILE A 195 -34.68 1.97 -10.79
C ILE A 195 -33.77 1.09 -9.92
N VAL A 196 -34.12 -0.20 -9.86
CA VAL A 196 -33.48 -1.19 -8.99
C VAL A 196 -33.01 -2.40 -9.77
N PHE A 197 -31.76 -2.79 -9.62
CA PHE A 197 -31.12 -3.94 -10.25
C PHE A 197 -30.72 -4.98 -9.20
N GLY A 198 -30.50 -6.22 -9.64
CA GLY A 198 -30.15 -7.33 -8.76
C GLY A 198 -31.38 -7.95 -8.09
N ASN A 199 -31.16 -8.61 -6.95
CA ASN A 199 -32.20 -9.31 -6.21
C ASN A 199 -33.04 -8.34 -5.37
N GLU A 200 -34.36 -8.33 -5.57
CA GLU A 200 -35.27 -7.45 -4.83
C GLU A 200 -35.39 -7.83 -3.34
N ASP A 201 -35.21 -9.11 -3.03
CA ASP A 201 -35.28 -9.63 -1.65
C ASP A 201 -33.93 -9.57 -0.94
N ALA A 202 -32.93 -8.88 -1.52
CA ALA A 202 -31.61 -8.76 -0.94
C ALA A 202 -31.63 -7.97 0.37
N ASN A 203 -30.85 -8.43 1.35
CA ASN A 203 -30.70 -7.80 2.66
C ASN A 203 -29.95 -6.45 2.59
N TYR A 204 -29.16 -6.27 1.55
CA TYR A 204 -28.35 -5.07 1.37
C TYR A 204 -28.82 -4.25 0.18
N THR A 205 -28.89 -2.93 0.37
CA THR A 205 -29.19 -1.99 -0.70
C THR A 205 -28.02 -1.03 -0.89
N LEU A 206 -27.45 -1.02 -2.10
CA LEU A 206 -26.46 -0.04 -2.51
C LEU A 206 -27.16 0.99 -3.41
N THR A 207 -27.39 2.20 -2.89
CA THR A 207 -28.00 3.29 -3.66
C THR A 207 -26.89 4.18 -4.24
N ILE A 208 -27.01 4.50 -5.52
CA ILE A 208 -26.00 5.20 -6.29
C ILE A 208 -26.62 6.48 -6.87
N PHE A 209 -26.20 7.61 -6.33
CA PHE A 209 -26.46 8.90 -6.95
C PHE A 209 -25.45 9.12 -8.08
N SER A 210 -25.92 9.03 -9.32
CA SER A 210 -25.07 8.90 -10.51
C SER A 210 -25.47 9.85 -11.62
N ASN A 211 -24.45 10.34 -12.34
CA ASN A 211 -24.66 11.08 -13.59
C ASN A 211 -24.12 10.26 -14.77
N PRO A 212 -24.93 9.97 -15.79
CA PRO A 212 -24.51 9.20 -16.94
C PRO A 212 -23.30 9.77 -17.72
N TYR A 213 -23.08 11.07 -17.65
CA TYR A 213 -21.90 11.71 -18.27
C TYR A 213 -20.65 11.74 -17.39
N CYS A 214 -20.73 11.29 -16.15
CA CYS A 214 -19.63 11.33 -15.21
C CYS A 214 -18.66 10.13 -15.40
N ASN A 215 -17.37 10.40 -15.65
CA ASN A 215 -16.37 9.33 -15.80
C ASN A 215 -16.13 8.49 -14.53
N PRO A 216 -16.04 9.07 -13.31
CA PRO A 216 -15.99 8.28 -12.09
C PRO A 216 -17.21 7.37 -11.90
N CYS A 217 -18.41 7.80 -12.35
CA CYS A 217 -19.62 6.96 -12.30
C CYS A 217 -19.51 5.74 -13.22
N ALA A 218 -18.93 5.91 -14.41
CA ALA A 218 -18.66 4.79 -15.32
C ALA A 218 -17.74 3.73 -14.69
N LYS A 219 -16.62 4.17 -14.10
CA LYS A 219 -15.70 3.26 -13.39
C LYS A 219 -16.36 2.54 -12.21
N MET A 220 -17.25 3.23 -11.51
CA MET A 220 -17.98 2.62 -10.41
C MET A 220 -18.99 1.59 -10.91
N HIS A 221 -19.73 1.87 -11.97
CA HIS A 221 -20.68 0.95 -12.58
C HIS A 221 -20.02 -0.37 -12.98
N GLU A 222 -18.83 -0.31 -13.59
CA GLU A 222 -18.04 -1.50 -13.92
C GLU A 222 -17.72 -2.35 -12.68
N ARG A 223 -17.29 -1.70 -11.59
CA ARG A 223 -16.88 -2.39 -10.35
C ARG A 223 -18.04 -3.03 -9.60
N ILE A 224 -19.21 -2.42 -9.61
CA ILE A 224 -20.39 -2.95 -8.90
C ILE A 224 -21.13 -4.03 -9.67
N SER A 225 -20.79 -4.28 -10.93
CA SER A 225 -21.44 -5.33 -11.74
C SER A 225 -21.35 -6.72 -11.10
N SER A 226 -20.29 -7.00 -10.34
CA SER A 226 -20.14 -8.24 -9.57
C SER A 226 -21.18 -8.41 -8.47
N LEU A 227 -21.79 -7.32 -7.99
CA LEU A 227 -22.80 -7.35 -6.93
C LEU A 227 -24.20 -7.74 -7.42
N LEU A 228 -24.47 -7.74 -8.71
CA LEU A 228 -25.79 -8.14 -9.26
C LEU A 228 -26.23 -9.53 -8.82
N ASN A 229 -25.26 -10.44 -8.64
CA ASN A 229 -25.51 -11.84 -8.27
C ASN A 229 -25.16 -12.13 -6.78
N SER A 230 -24.81 -11.14 -5.99
CA SER A 230 -24.28 -11.32 -4.63
C SER A 230 -25.25 -10.84 -3.54
N GLY A 231 -26.53 -11.17 -3.61
CA GLY A 231 -27.47 -10.83 -2.54
C GLY A 231 -27.55 -9.33 -2.20
N CYS A 232 -27.26 -8.46 -3.18
CA CYS A 232 -27.34 -7.02 -3.06
C CYS A 232 -28.35 -6.44 -4.06
N LYS A 233 -29.11 -5.46 -3.60
CA LYS A 233 -29.99 -4.62 -4.40
C LYS A 233 -29.27 -3.33 -4.77
N ILE A 234 -29.17 -3.02 -6.06
CA ILE A 234 -28.51 -1.83 -6.57
C ILE A 234 -29.56 -0.85 -7.07
N GLN A 235 -29.73 0.27 -6.37
CA GLN A 235 -30.67 1.33 -6.73
C GLN A 235 -29.92 2.48 -7.36
N TYR A 236 -30.41 3.01 -8.47
CA TYR A 236 -29.87 4.21 -9.12
C TYR A 236 -30.78 5.41 -8.93
N ILE A 237 -30.19 6.55 -8.59
CA ILE A 237 -30.80 7.87 -8.61
C ILE A 237 -29.99 8.69 -9.62
N PHE A 238 -30.59 8.99 -10.76
CA PHE A 238 -29.92 9.73 -11.84
C PHE A 238 -29.97 11.24 -11.62
N THR A 239 -28.87 11.89 -11.97
CA THR A 239 -28.76 13.35 -12.02
C THR A 239 -28.02 13.80 -13.28
N TYR A 240 -27.93 15.11 -13.50
CA TYR A 240 -27.30 15.71 -14.66
C TYR A 240 -26.48 16.95 -14.25
N PHE A 241 -25.55 17.36 -15.12
CA PHE A 241 -24.74 18.58 -14.92
C PHE A 241 -25.46 19.84 -15.39
N SER A 242 -26.21 19.72 -16.48
CA SER A 242 -27.01 20.82 -17.10
C SER A 242 -28.28 20.24 -17.70
N GLU A 243 -29.34 21.08 -17.79
CA GLU A 243 -30.68 20.64 -18.19
C GLU A 243 -30.73 20.02 -19.59
N ASP A 244 -29.92 20.51 -20.52
CA ASP A 244 -29.80 19.98 -21.90
C ASP A 244 -29.27 18.51 -21.91
N LEU A 245 -28.62 18.06 -20.85
CA LEU A 245 -28.14 16.69 -20.67
C LEU A 245 -29.12 15.77 -19.92
N SER A 246 -30.23 16.31 -19.44
CA SER A 246 -31.20 15.55 -18.62
C SER A 246 -31.93 14.45 -19.39
N ASN A 247 -32.05 14.56 -20.73
CA ASN A 247 -32.77 13.60 -21.57
C ASN A 247 -32.17 12.18 -21.49
N ILE A 248 -30.87 12.04 -21.19
CA ILE A 248 -30.29 10.72 -21.01
C ILE A 248 -30.81 10.02 -19.75
N ASN A 249 -31.13 10.76 -18.70
CA ASN A 249 -31.74 10.22 -17.49
C ASN A 249 -33.15 9.68 -17.80
N ARG A 250 -33.95 10.44 -18.56
CA ARG A 250 -35.26 10.01 -19.00
C ARG A 250 -35.18 8.77 -19.90
N LEU A 251 -34.16 8.68 -20.76
CA LEU A 251 -33.94 7.51 -21.59
C LEU A 251 -33.67 6.26 -20.77
N PHE A 252 -32.85 6.32 -19.73
CA PHE A 252 -32.61 5.16 -18.86
C PHE A 252 -33.82 4.79 -18.01
N ILE A 253 -34.59 5.77 -17.57
CA ILE A 253 -35.87 5.54 -16.90
C ILE A 253 -36.86 4.86 -17.86
N ALA A 254 -37.00 5.38 -19.09
CA ALA A 254 -37.84 4.79 -20.12
C ALA A 254 -37.42 3.35 -20.46
N ALA A 255 -36.11 3.13 -20.61
CA ALA A 255 -35.56 1.79 -20.85
C ALA A 255 -35.92 0.83 -19.72
N TYR A 256 -35.80 1.27 -18.46
CA TYR A 256 -36.13 0.44 -17.30
C TYR A 256 -37.61 0.08 -17.26
N LEU A 257 -38.49 1.04 -17.47
CA LEU A 257 -39.93 0.82 -17.47
C LEU A 257 -40.41 -0.04 -18.64
N LYS A 258 -39.78 0.08 -19.81
CA LYS A 258 -40.15 -0.67 -21.02
C LYS A 258 -39.49 -2.03 -21.13
N TYR A 259 -38.21 -2.15 -20.84
CA TYR A 259 -37.41 -3.34 -21.10
C TYR A 259 -37.07 -4.13 -19.82
N GLY A 260 -37.25 -3.56 -18.63
CA GLY A 260 -36.91 -4.17 -17.36
C GLY A 260 -35.40 -4.11 -17.02
N LYS A 261 -35.07 -4.78 -15.92
CA LYS A 261 -33.75 -4.67 -15.24
C LYS A 261 -32.57 -5.06 -16.12
N GLU A 262 -32.61 -6.26 -16.70
CA GLU A 262 -31.46 -6.84 -17.39
C GLU A 262 -31.06 -6.06 -18.64
N LYS A 263 -32.04 -5.75 -19.49
CA LYS A 263 -31.76 -4.97 -20.71
C LYS A 263 -31.29 -3.56 -20.41
N THR A 264 -31.85 -2.94 -19.38
CA THR A 264 -31.44 -1.59 -18.97
C THR A 264 -30.06 -1.58 -18.36
N TRP A 265 -29.68 -2.60 -17.58
CA TRP A 265 -28.32 -2.74 -17.09
C TRP A 265 -27.31 -2.84 -18.23
N ASN A 266 -27.57 -3.66 -19.22
CA ASN A 266 -26.74 -3.79 -20.41
C ASN A 266 -26.63 -2.46 -21.18
N LEU A 267 -27.72 -1.72 -21.29
CA LEU A 267 -27.73 -0.41 -21.92
C LEU A 267 -26.88 0.63 -21.14
N LEU A 268 -26.97 0.62 -19.82
CA LEU A 268 -26.12 1.45 -18.95
C LEU A 268 -24.64 1.08 -19.11
N THR A 269 -24.34 -0.21 -19.16
CA THR A 269 -22.96 -0.71 -19.35
C THR A 269 -22.41 -0.28 -20.70
N GLU A 270 -23.19 -0.40 -21.78
CA GLU A 270 -22.82 0.06 -23.12
C GLU A 270 -22.59 1.57 -23.14
N TRP A 271 -23.46 2.36 -22.49
CA TRP A 271 -23.29 3.80 -22.36
C TRP A 271 -21.99 4.18 -21.66
N TYR A 272 -21.73 3.59 -20.52
CA TYR A 272 -20.54 3.88 -19.72
C TYR A 272 -19.24 3.39 -20.38
N SER A 273 -19.30 2.36 -21.21
CA SER A 273 -18.14 1.84 -21.97
C SER A 273 -17.76 2.67 -23.19
N GLY A 274 -18.51 3.74 -23.50
CA GLY A 274 -18.19 4.63 -24.63
C GLY A 274 -19.40 5.15 -25.39
N GLY A 275 -20.61 4.72 -25.04
CA GLY A 275 -21.87 5.09 -25.71
C GLY A 275 -22.15 6.58 -25.68
N LYS A 276 -21.65 7.32 -24.67
CA LYS A 276 -21.75 8.78 -24.59
C LYS A 276 -21.14 9.53 -25.79
N ASN A 277 -20.19 8.90 -26.50
CA ASN A 277 -19.60 9.44 -27.73
C ASN A 277 -20.43 9.09 -28.98
N GLN A 278 -21.43 8.21 -28.82
CA GLN A 278 -22.34 7.74 -29.87
C GLN A 278 -23.80 7.85 -29.43
N LYS A 279 -24.13 8.93 -28.72
CA LYS A 279 -25.42 9.15 -28.07
C LYS A 279 -26.62 8.98 -29.02
N GLU A 280 -26.48 9.33 -30.30
CA GLU A 280 -27.50 9.18 -31.33
C GLU A 280 -28.03 7.74 -31.41
N LYS A 281 -27.14 6.74 -31.32
CA LYS A 281 -27.56 5.31 -31.35
C LYS A 281 -28.46 4.93 -30.17
N PHE A 282 -28.41 5.65 -29.06
CA PHE A 282 -29.25 5.41 -27.90
C PHE A 282 -30.61 6.07 -28.03
N PHE A 283 -30.68 7.25 -28.63
CA PHE A 283 -31.92 7.99 -28.86
C PHE A 283 -32.70 7.48 -30.07
N ASP A 284 -32.09 6.80 -31.04
CA ASP A 284 -32.75 6.14 -32.18
C ASP A 284 -33.50 4.85 -31.76
N LYS A 285 -33.28 4.35 -30.53
CA LYS A 285 -34.12 3.26 -29.99
C LYS A 285 -35.52 3.86 -29.78
N GLU A 286 -36.56 3.20 -30.27
CA GLU A 286 -38.00 3.57 -30.18
C GLU A 286 -38.47 3.70 -28.71
N LEU A 287 -37.81 4.57 -27.93
CA LEU A 287 -38.13 4.89 -26.55
C LEU A 287 -38.75 6.28 -26.49
N GLU A 288 -40.03 6.32 -26.18
CA GLU A 288 -40.70 7.57 -25.88
C GLU A 288 -40.21 8.07 -24.52
N ILE A 289 -39.52 9.20 -24.47
CA ILE A 289 -38.93 9.79 -23.26
C ILE A 289 -39.83 10.82 -22.58
N ASN A 290 -40.97 11.17 -23.20
CA ASN A 290 -41.89 12.20 -22.73
C ASN A 290 -43.17 11.61 -22.10
N ASP A 291 -43.18 10.32 -21.73
CA ASP A 291 -44.31 9.69 -21.06
C ASP A 291 -44.46 10.22 -19.62
N LYS A 292 -45.71 10.29 -19.16
CA LYS A 292 -46.06 10.78 -17.83
C LYS A 292 -45.38 10.01 -16.69
N ASN A 293 -45.25 8.68 -16.82
CA ASN A 293 -44.63 7.84 -15.78
C ASN A 293 -43.10 8.08 -15.72
N ILE A 294 -42.49 8.36 -16.86
CA ILE A 294 -41.06 8.69 -16.94
C ILE A 294 -40.78 10.05 -16.29
N GLU A 295 -41.62 11.04 -16.55
CA GLU A 295 -41.49 12.36 -15.96
C GLU A 295 -41.78 12.35 -14.45
N GLU A 296 -42.69 11.50 -13.98
CA GLU A 296 -42.91 11.28 -12.54
C GLU A 296 -41.70 10.70 -11.85
N GLU A 297 -41.09 9.65 -12.40
CA GLU A 297 -39.88 9.02 -11.88
C GLU A 297 -38.68 10.00 -11.94
N PHE A 298 -38.55 10.74 -13.01
CA PHE A 298 -37.51 11.78 -13.14
C PHE A 298 -37.66 12.85 -12.04
N ARG A 299 -38.89 13.28 -11.74
CA ARG A 299 -39.15 14.23 -10.64
C ARG A 299 -38.87 13.65 -9.26
N HIS A 300 -39.03 12.34 -9.05
CA HIS A 300 -38.61 11.69 -7.81
C HIS A 300 -37.11 11.84 -7.60
N HIS A 301 -36.29 11.60 -8.62
CA HIS A 301 -34.84 11.77 -8.57
C HIS A 301 -34.43 13.22 -8.28
N GLU A 302 -35.05 14.19 -8.96
CA GLU A 302 -34.76 15.62 -8.73
C GLU A 302 -35.19 16.08 -7.32
N ASN A 303 -36.35 15.64 -6.85
CA ASN A 303 -36.79 15.95 -5.51
C ASN A 303 -35.86 15.36 -4.45
N TRP A 304 -35.44 14.11 -4.65
CA TRP A 304 -34.47 13.47 -3.74
C TRP A 304 -33.14 14.23 -3.73
N LYS A 305 -32.61 14.61 -4.89
CA LYS A 305 -31.39 15.43 -5.01
C LYS A 305 -31.54 16.74 -4.20
N ARG A 306 -32.68 17.41 -4.33
CA ARG A 306 -32.96 18.66 -3.62
C ARG A 306 -33.01 18.47 -2.11
N ILE A 307 -33.64 17.39 -1.63
CA ILE A 307 -33.80 17.11 -0.20
C ILE A 307 -32.47 16.64 0.41
N SER A 308 -31.75 15.73 -0.25
CA SER A 308 -30.49 15.20 0.22
C SER A 308 -29.33 16.20 0.18
N GLY A 309 -29.43 17.24 -0.66
CA GLY A 309 -28.38 18.24 -0.84
C GLY A 309 -27.14 17.72 -1.54
N PHE A 310 -27.17 16.51 -2.13
CA PHE A 310 -26.01 15.96 -2.85
C PHE A 310 -25.77 16.71 -4.16
N ASN A 311 -24.51 17.09 -4.37
CA ASN A 311 -24.06 17.83 -5.55
C ASN A 311 -22.86 17.18 -6.25
N ALA A 312 -22.34 16.07 -5.71
CA ALA A 312 -21.21 15.34 -6.26
C ALA A 312 -21.62 13.92 -6.70
N THR A 313 -21.10 13.48 -7.86
CA THR A 313 -21.31 12.13 -8.38
C THR A 313 -19.98 11.44 -8.66
N PRO A 314 -19.86 10.13 -8.39
CA PRO A 314 -20.85 9.28 -7.74
C PRO A 314 -20.92 9.52 -6.22
N THR A 315 -22.12 9.45 -5.63
CA THR A 315 -22.29 9.33 -4.20
C THR A 315 -22.96 7.99 -3.90
N LEU A 316 -22.44 7.27 -2.89
CA LEU A 316 -22.88 5.94 -2.51
C LEU A 316 -23.57 5.98 -1.16
N LEU A 317 -24.70 5.29 -1.07
CA LEU A 317 -25.36 4.98 0.19
C LEU A 317 -25.44 3.47 0.36
N PHE A 318 -25.12 2.99 1.54
CA PHE A 318 -25.27 1.59 1.93
C PHE A 318 -26.43 1.51 2.95
N ASN A 319 -27.49 0.78 2.60
CA ASN A 319 -28.73 0.73 3.37
C ASN A 319 -29.27 2.13 3.75
N GLY A 320 -29.23 3.08 2.81
CA GLY A 320 -29.67 4.47 3.02
C GLY A 320 -28.71 5.38 3.77
N LYS A 321 -27.56 4.88 4.22
CA LYS A 321 -26.57 5.66 4.95
C LYS A 321 -25.36 5.97 4.08
N LYS A 322 -24.86 7.21 4.15
CA LYS A 322 -23.64 7.60 3.45
C LYS A 322 -22.45 6.77 3.94
N LEU A 323 -21.54 6.43 3.04
CA LEU A 323 -20.33 5.69 3.44
C LEU A 323 -19.51 6.55 4.41
N PRO A 324 -19.13 5.99 5.58
CA PRO A 324 -18.15 6.63 6.46
C PRO A 324 -16.81 6.82 5.71
N GLU A 325 -16.04 7.85 6.03
CA GLU A 325 -14.75 8.14 5.37
C GLU A 325 -13.76 6.97 5.42
N ALA A 326 -13.87 6.11 6.45
CA ALA A 326 -13.05 4.92 6.59
C ALA A 326 -13.35 3.83 5.55
N TYR A 327 -14.49 3.86 4.86
CA TYR A 327 -14.94 2.85 3.91
C TYR A 327 -14.99 3.37 2.48
N ASN A 328 -14.62 2.50 1.56
CA ASN A 328 -14.74 2.72 0.12
C ASN A 328 -15.58 1.60 -0.52
N LEU A 329 -15.77 1.65 -1.83
CA LEU A 329 -16.57 0.66 -2.55
C LEU A 329 -16.07 -0.77 -2.36
N ASP A 330 -14.75 -1.00 -2.35
CA ASP A 330 -14.19 -2.35 -2.17
C ASP A 330 -14.53 -2.94 -0.81
N ASP A 331 -14.55 -2.07 0.22
CA ASP A 331 -14.96 -2.48 1.56
C ASP A 331 -16.44 -2.88 1.62
N ILE A 332 -17.30 -2.15 0.92
CA ILE A 332 -18.73 -2.49 0.83
C ILE A 332 -18.94 -3.79 0.07
N ILE A 333 -18.22 -4.00 -1.05
CA ILE A 333 -18.24 -5.26 -1.77
C ILE A 333 -17.80 -6.41 -0.86
N TYR A 334 -16.76 -6.20 -0.06
CA TYR A 334 -16.30 -7.19 0.92
C TYR A 334 -17.34 -7.49 2.00
N ILE A 335 -17.97 -6.45 2.58
CA ILE A 335 -19.02 -6.58 3.61
C ILE A 335 -20.21 -7.39 3.07
N ILE A 336 -20.69 -7.06 1.86
CA ILE A 336 -21.82 -7.75 1.22
C ILE A 336 -21.47 -9.22 0.96
N ASN A 337 -20.30 -9.51 0.39
CA ASN A 337 -19.89 -10.86 0.02
C ASN A 337 -19.64 -11.77 1.24
N ASN A 338 -19.34 -11.21 2.40
CA ASN A 338 -19.08 -11.95 3.64
C ASN A 338 -20.26 -11.91 4.64
N GLY A 339 -21.35 -11.21 4.33
CA GLY A 339 -22.53 -11.14 5.19
C GLY A 339 -22.28 -10.44 6.54
N LEU A 340 -21.42 -9.43 6.56
CA LEU A 340 -21.02 -8.69 7.75
C LEU A 340 -21.98 -7.56 8.08
#